data_9ca1e7873c69abc1616f63d7bdffad23
#
_entry.id   9ca1e7873c69abc1616f63d7bdffad23
#
_cell.length_a   1.000
_cell.length_b   1.000
_cell.length_c   1.000
_cell.angle_alpha   90.00
_cell.angle_beta   90.00
_cell.angle_gamma   90.00
#
_symmetry.space_group_name_H-M   'P 1'
#
loop_
_entity.id
_entity.type
_entity.pdbx_description
1 polymer ?
#
loop_
_entity_poly.entity_id
_entity_poly.type
_entity_poly.pdbx_seq_one_letter_code
_entity_poly.pdbx_strand_id
1 'polypeptide(L)'
;MLTFLRLYVTGCLLIFFISCQSKVLPLPTKAKPTLNSISSLFSKLEARNLAIRDVKAFLRTRISGENFNQSFRQTFLVKGKEAMRVDTYNFFRQVLGVLIYKGKKTLMYDARKNQIVTGEEVRENMRRILGTYIDFGGYISLFSGEIPHLSYLQTKASNWNSDQTVLHIEMFNQKTGEQVDLGVDAHTLLPKSLILAQGTHEVYRVYWDDYKKIDELDFA
;
A
#
# COMPACT_ATOMS: atom_id res chain seq x y z
N MET A 1 40.68 24.47 57.19
CA MET A 1 40.87 24.57 55.74
C MET A 1 40.12 23.49 54.97
N LEU A 2 40.03 22.27 55.47
CA LEU A 2 39.33 21.17 54.79
C LEU A 2 37.79 21.30 54.74
N THR A 3 37.18 21.95 55.71
CA THR A 3 35.72 22.14 55.79
C THR A 3 35.20 23.13 54.77
N PHE A 4 35.93 24.18 54.46
CA PHE A 4 35.55 25.17 53.42
C PHE A 4 35.67 24.58 52.00
N LEU A 5 36.61 23.72 51.77
CA LEU A 5 36.77 23.08 50.46
C LEU A 5 35.64 22.07 50.16
N ARG A 6 35.15 21.36 51.21
CA ARG A 6 33.96 20.46 51.05
C ARG A 6 32.68 21.22 50.72
N LEU A 7 32.46 22.39 51.31
CA LEU A 7 31.26 23.21 51.06
C LEU A 7 31.25 23.75 49.61
N TYR A 8 32.43 24.13 49.11
CA TYR A 8 32.57 24.63 47.73
C TYR A 8 32.33 23.56 46.66
N VAL A 9 32.81 22.35 46.89
CA VAL A 9 32.64 21.21 45.98
C VAL A 9 31.19 20.76 45.94
N THR A 10 30.48 20.76 47.08
CA THR A 10 29.03 20.42 47.16
C THR A 10 28.17 21.47 46.49
N GLY A 11 28.53 22.76 46.60
CA GLY A 11 27.80 23.85 45.94
C GLY A 11 27.95 23.87 44.43
N CYS A 12 29.16 23.54 43.90
CA CYS A 12 29.35 23.43 42.45
C CYS A 12 28.64 22.22 41.84
N LEU A 13 28.48 21.12 42.58
CA LEU A 13 27.81 19.92 42.06
C LEU A 13 26.30 20.11 41.90
N LEU A 14 25.68 21.02 42.69
CA LEU A 14 24.23 21.32 42.61
C LEU A 14 23.85 22.23 41.44
N ILE A 15 24.79 22.95 40.84
CA ILE A 15 24.51 23.87 39.72
C ILE A 15 24.47 23.15 38.38
N PHE A 16 25.03 21.94 38.28
CA PHE A 16 25.00 21.15 37.04
C PHE A 16 23.69 20.44 36.75
N PHE A 17 22.72 20.45 37.66
CA PHE A 17 21.37 19.86 37.46
C PHE A 17 20.32 20.86 36.95
N ILE A 18 20.67 22.08 36.57
CA ILE A 18 19.81 22.94 35.81
C ILE A 18 19.91 22.50 34.33
N SER A 19 19.56 21.26 34.09
CA SER A 19 19.38 20.68 32.75
C SER A 19 18.37 21.56 32.00
N CYS A 20 18.79 22.12 30.86
CA CYS A 20 17.94 22.74 29.89
C CYS A 20 16.78 21.78 29.59
N GLN A 21 15.63 21.99 30.16
CA GLN A 21 14.40 21.45 29.62
C GLN A 21 14.20 22.16 28.28
N SER A 22 14.64 21.53 27.20
CA SER A 22 14.24 21.92 25.88
C SER A 22 12.70 21.90 25.84
N LYS A 23 12.10 23.08 25.83
CA LYS A 23 10.67 23.20 25.53
C LYS A 23 10.51 22.58 24.14
N VAL A 24 10.01 21.36 24.09
CA VAL A 24 9.50 20.78 22.86
C VAL A 24 8.36 21.69 22.43
N LEU A 25 8.63 22.59 21.49
CA LEU A 25 7.59 23.40 20.88
C LEU A 25 6.62 22.40 20.24
N PRO A 26 5.32 22.45 20.59
CA PRO A 26 4.34 21.60 19.93
C PRO A 26 4.44 21.85 18.43
N LEU A 27 4.61 20.79 17.67
CA LEU A 27 4.57 20.85 16.21
C LEU A 27 3.28 21.57 15.80
N PRO A 28 3.36 22.53 14.86
CA PRO A 28 2.17 23.23 14.40
C PRO A 28 1.15 22.20 13.90
N THR A 29 0.00 22.16 14.57
CA THR A 29 -1.07 21.24 14.21
C THR A 29 -1.59 21.61 12.82
N LYS A 30 -1.44 20.71 11.84
CA LYS A 30 -2.04 20.91 10.52
C LYS A 30 -3.54 21.02 10.66
N ALA A 31 -4.14 21.96 9.93
CA ALA A 31 -5.59 22.09 9.90
C ALA A 31 -6.23 20.77 9.45
N LYS A 32 -7.39 20.42 10.02
CA LYS A 32 -8.15 19.25 9.59
C LYS A 32 -8.45 19.38 8.09
N PRO A 33 -8.25 18.31 7.28
CA PRO A 33 -8.53 18.37 5.86
C PRO A 33 -9.99 18.75 5.60
N THR A 34 -10.22 19.69 4.70
CA THR A 34 -11.57 20.05 4.26
C THR A 34 -12.03 19.15 3.14
N LEU A 35 -13.33 19.03 2.92
CA LEU A 35 -13.89 18.30 1.78
C LEU A 35 -13.32 18.78 0.43
N ASN A 36 -13.10 20.08 0.28
CA ASN A 36 -12.52 20.65 -0.94
C ASN A 36 -11.06 20.20 -1.13
N SER A 37 -10.26 20.11 -0.07
CA SER A 37 -8.88 19.61 -0.17
C SER A 37 -8.85 18.13 -0.52
N ILE A 38 -9.78 17.33 -0.01
CA ILE A 38 -9.93 15.90 -0.33
C ILE A 38 -10.38 15.71 -1.78
N SER A 39 -11.34 16.50 -2.26
CA SER A 39 -11.77 16.45 -3.67
C SER A 39 -10.63 16.80 -4.63
N SER A 40 -9.83 17.82 -4.31
CA SER A 40 -8.64 18.16 -5.09
C SER A 40 -7.59 17.05 -5.08
N LEU A 41 -7.38 16.37 -3.94
CA LEU A 41 -6.52 15.22 -3.85
C LEU A 41 -7.02 14.07 -4.74
N PHE A 42 -8.31 13.75 -4.68
CA PHE A 42 -8.87 12.69 -5.53
C PHE A 42 -8.76 12.99 -7.02
N SER A 43 -8.97 14.24 -7.43
CA SER A 43 -8.76 14.63 -8.83
C SER A 43 -7.30 14.40 -9.28
N LYS A 44 -6.32 14.65 -8.42
CA LYS A 44 -4.90 14.36 -8.71
C LYS A 44 -4.62 12.87 -8.79
N LEU A 45 -5.17 12.08 -7.85
CA LEU A 45 -5.01 10.62 -7.84
C LEU A 45 -5.69 9.99 -9.07
N GLU A 46 -6.84 10.49 -9.47
CA GLU A 46 -7.54 10.02 -10.67
C GLU A 46 -6.76 10.38 -11.95
N ALA A 47 -6.25 11.61 -12.05
CA ALA A 47 -5.40 11.99 -13.17
C ALA A 47 -4.15 11.12 -13.28
N ARG A 48 -3.52 10.76 -12.12
CA ARG A 48 -2.41 9.83 -12.07
C ARG A 48 -2.84 8.43 -12.53
N ASN A 49 -3.95 7.89 -12.03
CA ASN A 49 -4.47 6.59 -12.43
C ASN A 49 -4.77 6.52 -13.94
N LEU A 50 -5.24 7.61 -14.55
CA LEU A 50 -5.48 7.69 -15.98
C LEU A 50 -4.20 7.78 -16.82
N ALA A 51 -3.14 8.32 -16.27
CA ALA A 51 -1.84 8.42 -16.94
C ALA A 51 -1.12 7.08 -17.05
N ILE A 52 -1.38 6.14 -16.11
CA ILE A 52 -0.80 4.79 -16.11
C ILE A 52 -1.56 3.93 -17.13
N ARG A 53 -0.87 3.53 -18.21
CA ARG A 53 -1.49 2.74 -19.29
C ARG A 53 -0.95 1.33 -19.34
N ASP A 54 0.36 1.21 -19.52
CA ASP A 54 1.05 -0.08 -19.68
C ASP A 54 2.15 -0.17 -18.64
N VAL A 55 2.20 -1.30 -17.94
CA VAL A 55 3.20 -1.54 -16.90
C VAL A 55 3.94 -2.83 -17.18
N LYS A 56 5.25 -2.79 -17.07
CA LYS A 56 6.11 -3.98 -17.03
C LYS A 56 6.98 -3.90 -15.79
N ALA A 57 6.82 -4.87 -14.90
CA ALA A 57 7.57 -4.92 -13.65
C ALA A 57 8.18 -6.31 -13.41
N PHE A 58 9.30 -6.33 -12.69
CA PHE A 58 9.88 -7.54 -12.13
C PHE A 58 9.68 -7.52 -10.63
N LEU A 59 8.92 -8.49 -10.13
CA LEU A 59 8.51 -8.55 -8.76
C LEU A 59 9.21 -9.69 -8.01
N ARG A 60 9.42 -9.48 -6.72
CA ARG A 60 9.67 -10.56 -5.77
C ARG A 60 8.48 -10.62 -4.82
N THR A 61 7.67 -11.64 -4.97
CA THR A 61 6.48 -11.87 -4.14
C THR A 61 6.81 -12.88 -3.05
N ARG A 62 6.46 -12.55 -1.81
CA ARG A 62 6.49 -13.48 -0.69
C ARG A 62 5.05 -13.73 -0.24
N ILE A 63 4.68 -14.99 -0.12
CA ILE A 63 3.38 -15.40 0.43
C ILE A 63 3.68 -16.15 1.72
N SER A 64 3.11 -15.67 2.83
CA SER A 64 3.28 -16.24 4.16
C SER A 64 1.91 -16.56 4.75
N GLY A 65 1.76 -17.75 5.35
CA GLY A 65 0.61 -18.21 6.11
C GLY A 65 1.08 -19.10 7.23
N GLU A 66 0.17 -19.65 8.02
CA GLU A 66 0.52 -20.47 9.21
C GLU A 66 1.50 -21.60 8.91
N ASN A 67 1.34 -22.29 7.77
CA ASN A 67 2.17 -23.43 7.35
C ASN A 67 2.82 -23.23 5.97
N PHE A 68 2.86 -21.99 5.48
CA PHE A 68 3.30 -21.70 4.13
C PHE A 68 4.12 -20.42 4.10
N ASN A 69 5.36 -20.51 3.62
CA ASN A 69 6.23 -19.34 3.40
C ASN A 69 7.04 -19.57 2.13
N GLN A 70 6.63 -18.96 1.04
CA GLN A 70 7.31 -19.09 -0.24
C GLN A 70 7.57 -17.73 -0.89
N SER A 71 8.71 -17.64 -1.58
CA SER A 71 9.10 -16.48 -2.37
C SER A 71 9.20 -16.86 -3.83
N PHE A 72 8.64 -16.03 -4.70
CA PHE A 72 8.65 -16.20 -6.14
C PHE A 72 9.24 -14.95 -6.81
N ARG A 73 9.87 -15.15 -7.94
CA ARG A 73 10.18 -14.09 -8.90
C ARG A 73 9.08 -14.06 -9.94
N GLN A 74 8.60 -12.88 -10.26
CA GLN A 74 7.51 -12.73 -11.22
C GLN A 74 7.83 -11.63 -12.22
N THR A 75 7.37 -11.82 -13.46
CA THR A 75 7.23 -10.73 -14.42
C THR A 75 5.75 -10.38 -14.47
N PHE A 76 5.47 -9.12 -14.24
CA PHE A 76 4.14 -8.56 -14.27
C PHE A 76 4.00 -7.64 -15.48
N LEU A 77 3.03 -7.91 -16.31
CA LEU A 77 2.73 -7.15 -17.52
C LEU A 77 1.27 -6.72 -17.46
N VAL A 78 1.02 -5.43 -17.60
CA VAL A 78 -0.32 -4.86 -17.74
C VAL A 78 -0.39 -4.10 -19.04
N LYS A 79 -1.51 -4.23 -19.72
CA LYS A 79 -1.86 -3.43 -20.90
C LYS A 79 -3.25 -2.85 -20.71
N GLY A 80 -3.31 -1.54 -20.53
CA GLY A 80 -4.53 -0.86 -20.16
C GLY A 80 -5.12 -1.40 -18.85
N LYS A 81 -6.45 -1.28 -18.69
CA LYS A 81 -7.15 -1.74 -17.48
C LYS A 81 -7.76 -3.15 -17.61
N GLU A 82 -7.60 -3.79 -18.75
CA GLU A 82 -8.34 -5.01 -19.08
C GLU A 82 -7.44 -6.23 -19.36
N ALA A 83 -6.14 -6.06 -19.39
CA ALA A 83 -5.24 -7.17 -19.67
C ALA A 83 -4.06 -7.20 -18.69
N MET A 84 -3.82 -8.38 -18.14
CA MET A 84 -2.72 -8.66 -17.23
C MET A 84 -2.12 -10.03 -17.56
N ARG A 85 -0.81 -10.14 -17.45
CA ARG A 85 -0.07 -11.40 -17.46
C ARG A 85 0.94 -11.41 -16.32
N VAL A 86 0.96 -12.50 -15.58
CA VAL A 86 1.93 -12.75 -14.51
C VAL A 86 2.63 -14.07 -14.81
N ASP A 87 3.92 -14.00 -15.09
CA ASP A 87 4.77 -15.19 -15.22
C ASP A 87 5.51 -15.40 -13.91
N THR A 88 5.37 -16.58 -13.31
CA THR A 88 5.99 -16.95 -12.03
C THR A 88 7.13 -17.91 -12.27
N TYR A 89 8.28 -17.64 -11.63
CA TYR A 89 9.52 -18.40 -11.82
C TYR A 89 10.04 -18.95 -10.49
N ASN A 90 10.70 -20.11 -10.58
CA ASN A 90 11.51 -20.61 -9.47
C ASN A 90 12.86 -19.89 -9.36
N PHE A 91 13.70 -20.30 -8.41
CA PHE A 91 15.04 -19.74 -8.21
C PHE A 91 15.93 -19.88 -9.46
N PHE A 92 15.77 -20.96 -10.24
CA PHE A 92 16.54 -21.24 -11.46
C PHE A 92 15.95 -20.58 -12.72
N ARG A 93 14.99 -19.65 -12.56
CA ARG A 93 14.29 -18.96 -13.65
C ARG A 93 13.44 -19.85 -14.56
N GLN A 94 13.11 -21.06 -14.11
CA GLN A 94 12.14 -21.88 -14.81
C GLN A 94 10.72 -21.42 -14.50
N VAL A 95 9.85 -21.43 -15.51
CA VAL A 95 8.45 -21.06 -15.35
C VAL A 95 7.76 -22.09 -14.46
N LEU A 96 7.15 -21.62 -13.36
CA LEU A 96 6.28 -22.42 -12.50
C LEU A 96 4.83 -22.32 -12.91
N GLY A 97 4.43 -21.15 -13.39
CA GLY A 97 3.07 -20.91 -13.83
C GLY A 97 2.92 -19.57 -14.53
N VAL A 98 1.85 -19.45 -15.27
CA VAL A 98 1.46 -18.24 -15.99
C VAL A 98 0.00 -17.96 -15.68
N LEU A 99 -0.31 -16.74 -15.24
CA LEU A 99 -1.66 -16.26 -15.09
C LEU A 99 -1.93 -15.19 -16.14
N ILE A 100 -3.03 -15.33 -16.86
CA ILE A 100 -3.48 -14.35 -17.85
C ILE A 100 -4.92 -13.93 -17.51
N TYR A 101 -5.14 -12.64 -17.50
CA TYR A 101 -6.47 -12.03 -17.47
C TYR A 101 -6.62 -11.12 -18.67
N LYS A 102 -7.74 -11.22 -19.39
CA LYS A 102 -8.06 -10.34 -20.51
C LYS A 102 -9.57 -10.26 -20.73
N GLY A 103 -10.15 -9.07 -20.63
CA GLY A 103 -11.56 -8.83 -20.91
C GLY A 103 -12.49 -9.77 -20.14
N LYS A 104 -12.29 -9.94 -18.83
CA LYS A 104 -13.00 -10.84 -17.92
C LYS A 104 -12.71 -12.34 -18.09
N LYS A 105 -11.90 -12.73 -19.06
CA LYS A 105 -11.44 -14.11 -19.24
C LYS A 105 -10.17 -14.34 -18.46
N THR A 106 -10.07 -15.49 -17.80
CA THR A 106 -8.90 -15.90 -17.03
C THR A 106 -8.36 -17.22 -17.52
N LEU A 107 -7.04 -17.35 -17.54
CA LEU A 107 -6.31 -18.58 -17.83
C LEU A 107 -5.15 -18.71 -16.87
N MET A 108 -4.94 -19.89 -16.32
CA MET A 108 -3.77 -20.24 -15.53
C MET A 108 -3.13 -21.50 -16.07
N TYR A 109 -1.82 -21.44 -16.34
CA TYR A 109 -1.00 -22.58 -16.69
C TYR A 109 -0.14 -22.99 -15.49
N ASP A 110 -0.22 -24.25 -15.08
CA ASP A 110 0.67 -24.87 -14.08
C ASP A 110 1.73 -25.71 -14.84
N ALA A 111 2.96 -25.23 -14.83
CA ALA A 111 4.05 -25.91 -15.54
C ALA A 111 4.45 -27.26 -14.93
N ARG A 112 4.23 -27.46 -13.62
CA ARG A 112 4.55 -28.72 -12.94
C ARG A 112 3.61 -29.86 -13.35
N LYS A 113 2.33 -29.51 -13.54
CA LYS A 113 1.30 -30.46 -13.96
C LYS A 113 1.12 -30.50 -15.48
N ASN A 114 1.72 -29.54 -16.20
CA ASN A 114 1.49 -29.30 -17.62
C ASN A 114 -0.02 -29.14 -17.93
N GLN A 115 -0.73 -28.36 -17.12
CA GLN A 115 -2.17 -28.20 -17.20
C GLN A 115 -2.56 -26.73 -17.36
N ILE A 116 -3.63 -26.53 -18.13
CA ILE A 116 -4.27 -25.23 -18.27
C ILE A 116 -5.66 -25.31 -17.65
N VAL A 117 -5.97 -24.33 -16.80
CA VAL A 117 -7.32 -24.12 -16.25
C VAL A 117 -7.82 -22.74 -16.64
N THR A 118 -9.13 -22.56 -16.72
CA THR A 118 -9.74 -21.31 -17.19
C THR A 118 -10.96 -20.92 -16.35
N GLY A 119 -11.35 -19.66 -16.43
CA GLY A 119 -12.60 -19.16 -15.86
C GLY A 119 -12.70 -19.33 -14.35
N GLU A 120 -13.78 -19.96 -13.88
CA GLU A 120 -14.06 -20.11 -12.46
C GLU A 120 -13.05 -21.00 -11.72
N GLU A 121 -12.50 -22.00 -12.38
CA GLU A 121 -11.47 -22.86 -11.80
C GLU A 121 -10.19 -22.06 -11.44
N VAL A 122 -9.84 -21.04 -12.24
CA VAL A 122 -8.74 -20.12 -11.91
C VAL A 122 -9.06 -19.36 -10.64
N ARG A 123 -10.26 -18.80 -10.51
CA ARG A 123 -10.68 -18.05 -9.32
C ARG A 123 -10.65 -18.91 -8.08
N GLU A 124 -11.14 -20.12 -8.15
CA GLU A 124 -11.14 -21.06 -7.04
C GLU A 124 -9.73 -21.50 -6.64
N ASN A 125 -8.83 -21.72 -7.61
CA ASN A 125 -7.44 -22.02 -7.34
C ASN A 125 -6.73 -20.84 -6.64
N MET A 126 -6.99 -19.61 -7.11
CA MET A 126 -6.44 -18.41 -6.48
C MET A 126 -7.02 -18.19 -5.09
N ARG A 127 -8.34 -18.40 -4.88
CA ARG A 127 -8.96 -18.35 -3.56
C ARG A 127 -8.30 -19.31 -2.57
N ARG A 128 -8.00 -20.55 -3.00
CA ARG A 128 -7.29 -21.53 -2.15
C ARG A 128 -5.88 -21.10 -1.78
N ILE A 129 -5.18 -20.39 -2.68
CA ILE A 129 -3.82 -19.92 -2.45
C ILE A 129 -3.80 -18.67 -1.56
N LEU A 130 -4.69 -17.73 -1.79
CA LEU A 130 -4.68 -16.39 -1.17
C LEU A 130 -5.68 -16.25 -0.02
N GLY A 131 -6.56 -17.23 0.17
CA GLY A 131 -7.60 -17.19 1.21
C GLY A 131 -8.79 -16.27 0.92
N THR A 132 -8.80 -15.57 -0.22
CA THR A 132 -9.86 -14.62 -0.59
C THR A 132 -10.17 -14.67 -2.08
N TYR A 133 -11.36 -14.20 -2.45
CA TYR A 133 -11.72 -14.00 -3.85
C TYR A 133 -10.94 -12.83 -4.43
N ILE A 134 -10.47 -13.01 -5.66
CA ILE A 134 -9.73 -11.99 -6.41
C ILE A 134 -10.65 -11.26 -7.37
N ASP A 135 -10.76 -9.96 -7.19
CA ASP A 135 -11.14 -9.06 -8.27
C ASP A 135 -9.90 -8.74 -9.12
N PHE A 136 -9.79 -9.38 -10.28
CA PHE A 136 -8.63 -9.17 -11.16
C PHE A 136 -8.49 -7.73 -11.64
N GLY A 137 -9.60 -6.99 -11.81
CA GLY A 137 -9.56 -5.58 -12.16
C GLY A 137 -8.94 -4.72 -11.05
N GLY A 138 -9.35 -4.95 -9.81
CA GLY A 138 -8.77 -4.31 -8.63
C GLY A 138 -7.29 -4.65 -8.45
N TYR A 139 -6.90 -5.90 -8.69
CA TYR A 139 -5.49 -6.31 -8.64
C TYR A 139 -4.64 -5.63 -9.72
N ILE A 140 -5.13 -5.50 -10.95
CA ILE A 140 -4.44 -4.74 -12.00
C ILE A 140 -4.14 -3.32 -11.49
N SER A 141 -5.14 -2.64 -10.94
CA SER A 141 -4.98 -1.30 -10.39
C SER A 141 -3.94 -1.26 -9.26
N LEU A 142 -4.01 -2.17 -8.28
CA LEU A 142 -3.06 -2.23 -7.17
C LEU A 142 -1.62 -2.40 -7.63
N PHE A 143 -1.36 -3.36 -8.51
CA PHE A 143 -0.02 -3.63 -9.02
C PHE A 143 0.49 -2.56 -9.98
N SER A 144 -0.40 -1.81 -10.60
CA SER A 144 -0.04 -0.62 -11.38
C SER A 144 0.19 0.62 -10.49
N GLY A 145 0.07 0.48 -9.16
CA GLY A 145 0.18 1.59 -8.21
C GLY A 145 -1.03 2.52 -8.24
N GLU A 146 -2.16 2.07 -8.76
CA GLU A 146 -3.42 2.81 -8.77
C GLU A 146 -4.28 2.46 -7.55
N ILE A 147 -5.22 3.33 -7.22
CA ILE A 147 -6.25 3.04 -6.22
C ILE A 147 -7.44 2.38 -6.94
N PRO A 148 -7.80 1.12 -6.58
CA PRO A 148 -8.91 0.44 -7.19
C PRO A 148 -10.23 1.18 -6.98
N HIS A 149 -11.06 1.21 -8.04
CA HIS A 149 -12.45 1.70 -7.97
C HIS A 149 -12.61 3.11 -7.40
N LEU A 150 -11.60 3.98 -7.49
CA LEU A 150 -11.56 5.31 -6.88
C LEU A 150 -12.83 6.14 -7.16
N SER A 151 -13.39 6.05 -8.38
CA SER A 151 -14.62 6.77 -8.78
C SER A 151 -15.90 6.33 -8.05
N TYR A 152 -15.88 5.19 -7.36
CA TYR A 152 -17.03 4.69 -6.57
C TYR A 152 -16.85 4.88 -5.07
N LEU A 153 -15.72 5.45 -4.65
CA LEU A 153 -15.41 5.67 -3.25
C LEU A 153 -15.99 6.99 -2.76
N GLN A 154 -16.72 6.94 -1.65
CA GLN A 154 -17.21 8.11 -0.93
C GLN A 154 -16.49 8.27 0.39
N THR A 155 -16.03 9.49 0.65
CA THR A 155 -15.38 9.84 1.93
C THR A 155 -16.39 9.87 3.07
N LYS A 156 -16.08 9.17 4.16
CA LYS A 156 -16.79 9.24 5.44
C LYS A 156 -16.10 10.16 6.43
N ALA A 157 -14.80 9.99 6.59
CA ALA A 157 -13.99 10.72 7.53
C ALA A 157 -12.57 10.92 7.00
N SER A 158 -11.84 11.84 7.60
CA SER A 158 -10.42 12.01 7.35
C SER A 158 -9.71 12.51 8.59
N ASN A 159 -8.55 11.94 8.90
CA ASN A 159 -7.76 12.27 10.06
C ASN A 159 -6.26 12.20 9.73
N TRP A 160 -5.46 13.07 10.34
CA TRP A 160 -4.01 12.92 10.34
C TRP A 160 -3.59 11.83 11.32
N ASN A 161 -2.52 11.09 10.99
CA ASN A 161 -1.83 10.29 11.99
C ASN A 161 -1.17 11.20 13.05
N SER A 162 -0.62 10.61 14.13
CA SER A 162 -0.11 11.35 15.29
C SER A 162 1.02 12.33 14.95
N ASP A 163 1.87 12.01 13.99
CA ASP A 163 3.00 12.84 13.53
C ASP A 163 2.64 13.73 12.32
N GLN A 164 1.41 13.67 11.85
CA GLN A 164 0.87 14.44 10.72
C GLN A 164 1.63 14.24 9.39
N THR A 165 2.23 13.09 9.22
CA THR A 165 2.94 12.70 7.99
C THR A 165 2.04 11.94 7.01
N VAL A 166 0.96 11.33 7.51
CA VAL A 166 -0.01 10.57 6.72
C VAL A 166 -1.42 11.06 6.98
N LEU A 167 -2.14 11.35 5.90
CA LEU A 167 -3.58 11.60 5.92
C LEU A 167 -4.31 10.28 5.70
N HIS A 168 -5.07 9.83 6.70
CA HIS A 168 -5.99 8.71 6.59
C HIS A 168 -7.34 9.21 6.10
N ILE A 169 -7.89 8.57 5.06
CA ILE A 169 -9.19 8.88 4.48
C ILE A 169 -10.03 7.62 4.51
N GLU A 170 -11.01 7.61 5.40
CA GLU A 170 -12.00 6.55 5.48
C GLU A 170 -13.08 6.75 4.43
N MET A 171 -13.29 5.72 3.64
CA MET A 171 -14.23 5.72 2.53
C MET A 171 -15.07 4.45 2.52
N PHE A 172 -16.11 4.46 1.72
CA PHE A 172 -16.84 3.24 1.39
C PHE A 172 -17.16 3.19 -0.11
N ASN A 173 -17.18 1.98 -0.64
CA ASN A 173 -17.54 1.72 -2.01
C ASN A 173 -19.07 1.64 -2.11
N GLN A 174 -19.69 2.56 -2.83
CA GLN A 174 -21.15 2.62 -2.99
C GLN A 174 -21.76 1.37 -3.65
N LYS A 175 -20.97 0.66 -4.48
CA LYS A 175 -21.47 -0.52 -5.22
C LYS A 175 -21.38 -1.80 -4.40
N THR A 176 -20.32 -1.95 -3.63
CA THR A 176 -20.01 -3.21 -2.92
C THR A 176 -20.26 -3.12 -1.42
N GLY A 177 -20.35 -1.90 -0.87
CA GLY A 177 -20.46 -1.66 0.56
C GLY A 177 -19.14 -1.88 1.33
N GLU A 178 -18.06 -2.15 0.62
CA GLU A 178 -16.74 -2.33 1.22
C GLU A 178 -16.23 -1.03 1.84
N GLN A 179 -15.52 -1.16 2.95
CA GLN A 179 -14.85 -0.05 3.62
C GLN A 179 -13.41 0.03 3.12
N VAL A 180 -12.94 1.24 2.85
CA VAL A 180 -11.58 1.51 2.39
C VAL A 180 -10.94 2.56 3.29
N ASP A 181 -9.77 2.28 3.83
CA ASP A 181 -8.91 3.27 4.48
C ASP A 181 -7.70 3.51 3.57
N LEU A 182 -7.59 4.75 3.07
CA LEU A 182 -6.49 5.20 2.23
C LEU A 182 -5.57 6.11 3.04
N GLY A 183 -4.34 5.67 3.26
CA GLY A 183 -3.26 6.51 3.79
C GLY A 183 -2.53 7.22 2.65
N VAL A 184 -2.42 8.54 2.73
CA VAL A 184 -1.75 9.40 1.75
C VAL A 184 -0.63 10.18 2.43
N ASP A 185 0.55 10.20 1.82
CA ASP A 185 1.68 10.98 2.31
C ASP A 185 1.38 12.49 2.26
N ALA A 186 1.66 13.18 3.35
CA ALA A 186 1.32 14.59 3.54
C ALA A 186 2.11 15.55 2.65
N HIS A 187 3.27 15.14 2.16
CA HIS A 187 4.17 15.98 1.36
C HIS A 187 4.04 15.71 -0.13
N THR A 188 4.07 14.43 -0.49
CA THR A 188 4.05 14.00 -1.89
C THR A 188 2.64 13.85 -2.46
N LEU A 189 1.63 13.68 -1.58
CA LEU A 189 0.25 13.34 -1.91
C LEU A 189 0.11 11.98 -2.63
N LEU A 190 1.11 11.11 -2.47
CA LEU A 190 1.09 9.75 -3.02
C LEU A 190 0.47 8.76 -2.03
N PRO A 191 -0.18 7.69 -2.50
CA PRO A 191 -0.68 6.63 -1.64
C PRO A 191 0.44 5.98 -0.83
N LYS A 192 0.26 5.73 0.45
CA LYS A 192 1.17 4.97 1.33
C LYS A 192 0.58 3.65 1.77
N SER A 193 -0.72 3.62 1.97
CA SER A 193 -1.42 2.40 2.39
C SER A 193 -2.84 2.39 1.86
N LEU A 194 -3.36 1.19 1.65
CA LEU A 194 -4.76 0.96 1.38
C LEU A 194 -5.19 -0.30 2.13
N ILE A 195 -6.24 -0.18 2.93
CA ILE A 195 -6.86 -1.29 3.64
C ILE A 195 -8.27 -1.41 3.09
N LEU A 196 -8.63 -2.60 2.64
CA LEU A 196 -9.99 -2.93 2.24
C LEU A 196 -10.59 -3.90 3.24
N ALA A 197 -11.77 -3.57 3.75
CA ALA A 197 -12.50 -4.39 4.71
C ALA A 197 -13.96 -4.58 4.29
N GLN A 198 -14.52 -5.73 4.63
CA GLN A 198 -15.94 -6.03 4.48
C GLN A 198 -16.56 -6.28 5.86
N GLY A 199 -17.38 -5.35 6.32
CA GLY A 199 -17.83 -5.31 7.71
C GLY A 199 -16.63 -5.14 8.66
N THR A 200 -16.43 -6.09 9.57
CA THR A 200 -15.31 -6.09 10.52
C THR A 200 -14.10 -6.90 10.04
N HIS A 201 -14.19 -7.53 8.86
CA HIS A 201 -13.16 -8.39 8.33
C HIS A 201 -12.27 -7.65 7.33
N GLU A 202 -10.95 -7.57 7.62
CA GLU A 202 -9.96 -7.06 6.67
C GLU A 202 -9.79 -8.07 5.54
N VAL A 203 -10.04 -7.64 4.29
CA VAL A 203 -9.90 -8.48 3.10
C VAL A 203 -8.47 -8.49 2.62
N TYR A 204 -7.86 -7.31 2.51
CA TYR A 204 -6.43 -7.15 2.20
C TYR A 204 -5.92 -5.78 2.66
N ARG A 205 -4.58 -5.71 2.74
CA ARG A 205 -3.82 -4.50 3.04
C ARG A 205 -2.66 -4.37 2.07
N VAL A 206 -2.47 -3.17 1.53
CA VAL A 206 -1.35 -2.84 0.64
C VAL A 206 -0.58 -1.68 1.23
N TYR A 207 0.73 -1.73 1.10
CA TYR A 207 1.62 -0.62 1.40
C TYR A 207 2.44 -0.30 0.15
N TRP A 208 2.63 0.99 -0.10
CA TRP A 208 3.50 1.50 -1.14
C TRP A 208 4.63 2.31 -0.50
N ASP A 209 5.84 2.04 -0.94
CA ASP A 209 7.03 2.72 -0.46
C ASP A 209 8.03 2.89 -1.61
N ASP A 210 9.16 3.58 -1.35
CA ASP A 210 10.26 3.74 -2.32
C ASP A 210 9.83 4.30 -3.68
N TYR A 211 8.89 5.23 -3.71
CA TYR A 211 8.43 5.86 -4.95
C TYR A 211 9.58 6.41 -5.78
N LYS A 212 9.61 6.03 -7.05
CA LYS A 212 10.60 6.47 -8.03
C LYS A 212 9.90 7.09 -9.22
N LYS A 213 10.50 8.13 -9.77
CA LYS A 213 9.99 8.79 -10.96
C LYS A 213 10.39 7.99 -12.20
N ILE A 214 9.39 7.55 -12.96
CA ILE A 214 9.55 6.83 -14.23
C ILE A 214 8.64 7.53 -15.23
N ASP A 215 9.21 8.05 -16.32
CA ASP A 215 8.47 8.77 -17.37
C ASP A 215 7.47 9.81 -16.82
N GLU A 216 7.94 10.70 -15.92
CA GLU A 216 7.16 11.76 -15.27
C GLU A 216 6.11 11.27 -14.24
N LEU A 217 5.94 9.97 -14.03
CA LEU A 217 5.04 9.38 -13.03
C LEU A 217 5.82 8.79 -11.85
N ASP A 218 5.24 8.90 -10.65
CA ASP A 218 5.77 8.28 -9.44
C ASP A 218 5.23 6.85 -9.29
N PHE A 219 6.13 5.85 -9.24
CA PHE A 219 5.84 4.43 -9.01
C PHE A 219 6.50 3.94 -7.72
N ALA A 220 5.77 3.12 -6.93
CA ALA A 220 6.28 2.45 -5.73
C ALA A 220 7.02 1.15 -6.08
#